data_835f9e4c84f2de34812226f875b171ff
#
_entry.id   835f9e4c84f2de34812226f875b171ff
#
_cell.length_a   1.000
_cell.length_b   1.000
_cell.length_c   1.000
_cell.angle_alpha   90.00
_cell.angle_beta   90.00
_cell.angle_gamma   90.00
#
_symmetry.space_group_name_H-M   'P 1'
#
loop_
_entity.id
_entity.type
_entity.pdbx_description
1 polymer ?
#
loop_
_entity_poly.entity_id
_entity_poly.type
_entity_poly.pdbx_seq_one_letter_code
_entity_poly.pdbx_strand_id
1 'polypeptide(L)'
;MTVVTGVSGSGKSTLVRDVFYKALKREYSEASERPGEFISLEGDVQLVKDIEFVDQNPIGKSSRSNPVTYVKAYDEIRKLFAEQPLAKQMGYTAGYFSFNTEGGRCEECKGDGTVTVEMQFMADLVLECESCHGKRFKSDTLEKKFQDKSI
;
A
#
# COMPACT_ATOMS: atom_id res chain seq x y z
N MET A 1 -0.77 6.54 26.32
CA MET A 1 -1.15 7.07 24.98
C MET A 1 -1.35 8.57 25.12
N THR A 2 -0.70 9.37 24.27
CA THR A 2 -0.83 10.85 24.26
C THR A 2 -1.58 11.27 22.99
N VAL A 3 -2.50 12.20 23.10
CA VAL A 3 -3.31 12.72 22.00
C VAL A 3 -3.10 14.24 21.87
N VAL A 4 -2.75 14.68 20.65
CA VAL A 4 -2.58 16.09 20.31
C VAL A 4 -3.81 16.57 19.55
N THR A 5 -4.58 17.49 20.13
CA THR A 5 -5.83 18.01 19.54
C THR A 5 -5.72 19.49 19.19
N GLY A 6 -6.61 19.98 18.35
CA GLY A 6 -6.69 21.40 17.96
C GLY A 6 -7.32 21.57 16.58
N VAL A 7 -7.64 22.80 16.22
CA VAL A 7 -8.24 23.12 14.92
C VAL A 7 -7.30 22.83 13.75
N SER A 8 -7.85 22.67 12.55
CA SER A 8 -7.05 22.50 11.33
C SER A 8 -6.11 23.70 11.14
N GLY A 9 -4.86 23.47 10.75
CA GLY A 9 -3.86 24.52 10.56
C GLY A 9 -3.16 25.00 11.84
N SER A 10 -3.50 24.48 13.04
CA SER A 10 -2.88 24.88 14.31
C SER A 10 -1.43 24.37 14.54
N GLY A 11 -0.82 23.72 13.57
CA GLY A 11 0.57 23.27 13.66
C GLY A 11 0.78 21.91 14.35
N LYS A 12 -0.27 21.13 14.65
CA LYS A 12 -0.16 19.82 15.31
C LYS A 12 0.80 18.87 14.58
N SER A 13 0.61 18.70 13.27
CA SER A 13 1.46 17.83 12.46
C SER A 13 2.89 18.37 12.37
N THR A 14 3.08 19.66 12.30
CA THR A 14 4.39 20.31 12.33
C THR A 14 5.10 20.04 13.67
N LEU A 15 4.40 20.21 14.78
CA LEU A 15 4.96 19.92 16.10
C LEU A 15 5.39 18.46 16.23
N VAL A 16 4.52 17.53 15.85
CA VAL A 16 4.79 16.09 16.01
C VAL A 16 5.83 15.60 15.00
N ARG A 17 5.68 15.94 13.72
CA ARG A 17 6.54 15.44 12.64
C ARG A 17 7.86 16.21 12.54
N ASP A 18 7.78 17.54 12.47
CA ASP A 18 8.93 18.36 12.08
C ASP A 18 9.77 18.80 13.28
N VAL A 19 9.21 18.77 14.49
CA VAL A 19 9.95 19.10 15.73
C VAL A 19 10.21 17.83 16.53
N PHE A 20 9.19 17.24 17.13
CA PHE A 20 9.32 16.16 18.11
C PHE A 20 9.93 14.88 17.53
N TYR A 21 9.37 14.36 16.45
CA TYR A 21 9.89 13.15 15.80
C TYR A 21 11.34 13.30 15.32
N LYS A 22 11.65 14.43 14.65
CA LYS A 22 13.00 14.69 14.16
C LYS A 22 13.99 14.92 15.31
N ALA A 23 13.57 15.59 16.38
CA ALA A 23 14.40 15.78 17.56
C ALA A 23 14.74 14.45 18.24
N LEU A 24 13.73 13.61 18.49
CA LEU A 24 13.95 12.25 19.02
C LEU A 24 14.84 11.40 18.11
N LYS A 25 14.55 11.38 16.81
CA LYS A 25 15.32 10.58 15.86
C LYS A 25 16.80 10.98 15.82
N ARG A 26 17.11 12.26 16.02
CA ARG A 26 18.48 12.76 16.08
C ARG A 26 19.25 12.25 17.30
N GLU A 27 18.57 12.00 18.43
CA GLU A 27 19.22 11.40 19.61
C GLU A 27 19.69 9.94 19.35
N TYR A 28 19.04 9.23 18.40
CA TYR A 28 19.32 7.83 18.11
C TYR A 28 20.06 7.58 16.78
N SER A 29 20.12 8.57 15.91
CA SER A 29 20.75 8.43 14.59
C SER A 29 21.36 9.74 14.13
N GLU A 30 22.64 9.72 13.81
CA GLU A 30 23.37 10.89 13.29
C GLU A 30 22.84 11.37 11.91
N ALA A 31 22.19 10.49 11.16
CA ALA A 31 21.70 10.74 9.79
C ALA A 31 20.25 11.22 9.73
N SER A 32 19.78 12.02 10.69
CA SER A 32 18.42 12.55 10.70
C SER A 32 18.35 13.98 10.15
N GLU A 33 17.19 14.32 9.56
CA GLU A 33 16.90 15.70 9.14
C GLU A 33 16.90 16.65 10.35
N ARG A 34 17.29 17.91 10.09
CA ARG A 34 17.28 18.93 11.13
C ARG A 34 15.87 19.17 11.66
N PRO A 35 15.63 19.04 12.98
CA PRO A 35 14.34 19.38 13.58
C PRO A 35 14.05 20.89 13.50
N GLY A 36 12.78 21.26 13.61
CA GLY A 36 12.38 22.63 13.85
C GLY A 36 12.95 23.17 15.16
N GLU A 37 12.82 24.47 15.39
CA GLU A 37 13.32 25.11 16.61
C GLU A 37 12.57 24.61 17.85
N PHE A 38 13.32 24.22 18.87
CA PHE A 38 12.82 23.84 20.19
C PHE A 38 13.88 24.19 21.26
N ILE A 39 13.48 24.31 22.50
CA ILE A 39 14.37 24.71 23.60
C ILE A 39 15.14 23.49 24.12
N SER A 40 14.43 22.45 24.52
CA SER A 40 14.99 21.22 25.07
C SER A 40 14.04 20.03 24.82
N LEU A 41 14.61 18.82 24.80
CA LEU A 41 13.88 17.58 24.83
C LEU A 41 14.14 16.93 26.21
N GLU A 42 13.10 16.85 27.04
CA GLU A 42 13.19 16.40 28.41
C GLU A 42 12.37 15.13 28.65
N GLY A 43 12.76 14.36 29.64
CA GLY A 43 12.12 13.10 30.04
C GLY A 43 13.01 11.89 29.85
N ASP A 44 12.42 10.72 29.98
CA ASP A 44 13.14 9.43 29.93
C ASP A 44 13.46 9.01 28.49
N VAL A 45 14.05 9.91 27.70
CA VAL A 45 14.39 9.67 26.28
C VAL A 45 15.21 8.38 26.12
N GLN A 46 16.12 8.11 27.05
CA GLN A 46 17.01 6.95 27.04
C GLN A 46 16.27 5.60 27.14
N LEU A 47 15.02 5.58 27.60
CA LEU A 47 14.21 4.37 27.66
C LEU A 47 13.52 4.02 26.33
N VAL A 48 13.50 4.95 25.39
CA VAL A 48 12.97 4.72 24.04
C VAL A 48 14.00 3.90 23.26
N LYS A 49 13.59 2.75 22.73
CA LYS A 49 14.49 1.84 21.98
C LYS A 49 14.43 2.05 20.47
N ASP A 50 13.25 2.45 19.97
CA ASP A 50 13.01 2.66 18.56
C ASP A 50 11.90 3.67 18.36
N ILE A 51 11.90 4.35 17.21
CA ILE A 51 10.96 5.42 16.88
C ILE A 51 10.47 5.23 15.47
N GLU A 52 9.17 4.98 15.33
CA GLU A 52 8.51 4.92 14.04
C GLU A 52 7.52 6.07 13.86
N PHE A 53 7.46 6.59 12.65
CA PHE A 53 6.51 7.61 12.26
C PHE A 53 5.50 7.02 11.28
N VAL A 54 4.25 6.94 11.73
CA VAL A 54 3.14 6.49 10.89
C VAL A 54 2.34 7.71 10.44
N ASP A 55 2.31 7.96 9.15
CA ASP A 55 1.59 9.09 8.57
C ASP A 55 0.31 8.65 7.83
N GLN A 56 -0.40 9.61 7.27
CA GLN A 56 -1.64 9.40 6.51
C GLN A 56 -1.38 9.23 5.00
N ASN A 57 -0.11 9.19 4.58
CA ASN A 57 0.20 9.04 3.18
C ASN A 57 -0.21 7.64 2.69
N PRO A 58 -0.79 7.52 1.51
CA PRO A 58 -1.08 6.21 0.94
C PRO A 58 0.21 5.43 0.70
N ILE A 59 0.14 4.10 0.81
CA ILE A 59 1.29 3.18 0.62
C ILE A 59 1.95 3.34 -0.75
N GLY A 60 1.28 3.98 -1.69
CA GLY A 60 1.80 4.31 -3.01
C GLY A 60 0.84 5.21 -3.77
N LYS A 61 1.32 5.77 -4.87
CA LYS A 61 0.55 6.74 -5.69
C LYS A 61 -0.25 6.08 -6.81
N SER A 62 -0.13 4.77 -7.03
CA SER A 62 -0.82 4.07 -8.11
C SER A 62 -1.94 3.19 -7.58
N SER A 63 -2.97 2.97 -8.41
CA SER A 63 -4.07 2.02 -8.16
C SER A 63 -3.60 0.59 -7.86
N ARG A 64 -2.36 0.27 -8.25
CA ARG A 64 -1.71 -1.03 -8.03
C ARG A 64 -1.01 -1.16 -6.68
N SER A 65 -0.89 -0.06 -5.96
CA SER A 65 -0.31 -0.06 -4.61
C SER A 65 -1.33 -0.58 -3.61
N ASN A 66 -1.00 -1.66 -2.94
CA ASN A 66 -1.85 -2.27 -1.92
C ASN A 66 -1.02 -2.88 -0.78
N PRO A 67 -1.62 -3.07 0.40
CA PRO A 67 -0.91 -3.57 1.58
C PRO A 67 -0.26 -4.93 1.37
N VAL A 68 -0.92 -5.86 0.68
CA VAL A 68 -0.42 -7.23 0.49
C VAL A 68 0.85 -7.27 -0.37
N THR A 69 0.97 -6.36 -1.35
CA THR A 69 2.19 -6.20 -2.15
C THR A 69 3.28 -5.50 -1.35
N TYR A 70 2.92 -4.50 -0.56
CA TYR A 70 3.86 -3.76 0.29
C TYR A 70 4.59 -4.68 1.28
N VAL A 71 3.86 -5.54 1.97
CA VAL A 71 4.44 -6.53 2.90
C VAL A 71 5.03 -7.76 2.19
N LYS A 72 5.06 -7.79 0.85
CA LYS A 72 5.55 -8.90 0.01
C LYS A 72 4.80 -10.24 0.17
N ALA A 73 3.68 -10.26 0.88
CA ALA A 73 2.86 -11.46 1.05
C ALA A 73 2.24 -11.94 -0.27
N TYR A 74 2.03 -11.03 -1.22
CA TYR A 74 1.46 -11.36 -2.52
C TYR A 74 2.34 -12.30 -3.35
N ASP A 75 3.65 -12.24 -3.17
CA ASP A 75 4.59 -13.13 -3.89
C ASP A 75 4.40 -14.59 -3.45
N GLU A 76 4.18 -14.84 -2.17
CA GLU A 76 3.89 -16.17 -1.64
C GLU A 76 2.50 -16.66 -2.07
N ILE A 77 1.50 -15.77 -2.06
CA ILE A 77 0.16 -16.09 -2.56
C ILE A 77 0.21 -16.53 -4.02
N ARG A 78 0.91 -15.80 -4.89
CA ARG A 78 1.05 -16.16 -6.30
C ARG A 78 1.72 -17.52 -6.52
N LYS A 79 2.75 -17.83 -5.75
CA LYS A 79 3.42 -19.15 -5.78
C LYS A 79 2.44 -20.27 -5.40
N LEU A 80 1.70 -20.05 -4.31
CA LEU A 80 0.72 -21.01 -3.80
C LEU A 80 -0.38 -21.31 -4.84
N PHE A 81 -0.86 -20.31 -5.58
CA PHE A 81 -1.82 -20.53 -6.67
C PHE A 81 -1.19 -21.22 -7.88
N ALA A 82 0.06 -20.92 -8.22
CA ALA A 82 0.77 -21.59 -9.30
C ALA A 82 1.05 -23.08 -9.00
N GLU A 83 1.14 -23.44 -7.73
CA GLU A 83 1.37 -24.84 -7.30
C GLU A 83 0.10 -25.70 -7.34
N GLN A 84 -1.08 -25.12 -7.53
CA GLN A 84 -2.33 -25.87 -7.60
C GLN A 84 -2.33 -26.83 -8.80
N PRO A 85 -2.93 -28.02 -8.68
CA PRO A 85 -2.91 -29.04 -9.73
C PRO A 85 -3.40 -28.52 -11.07
N LEU A 86 -4.50 -27.77 -11.09
CA LEU A 86 -5.06 -27.21 -12.31
C LEU A 86 -4.16 -26.15 -12.95
N ALA A 87 -3.50 -25.31 -12.13
CA ALA A 87 -2.57 -24.30 -12.61
C ALA A 87 -1.31 -24.95 -13.22
N LYS A 88 -0.77 -25.99 -12.59
CA LYS A 88 0.35 -26.78 -13.12
C LYS A 88 0.00 -27.47 -14.44
N GLN A 89 -1.18 -28.06 -14.54
CA GLN A 89 -1.66 -28.71 -15.75
C GLN A 89 -1.76 -27.72 -16.92
N MET A 90 -2.16 -26.47 -16.63
CA MET A 90 -2.26 -25.38 -17.61
C MET A 90 -0.92 -24.67 -17.88
N GLY A 91 0.15 -25.02 -17.17
CA GLY A 91 1.45 -24.39 -17.30
C GLY A 91 1.51 -22.95 -16.74
N TYR A 92 0.62 -22.58 -15.82
CA TYR A 92 0.58 -21.24 -15.25
C TYR A 92 1.67 -21.05 -14.20
N THR A 93 2.47 -20.02 -14.39
CA THR A 93 3.52 -19.61 -13.45
C THR A 93 2.98 -18.61 -12.41
N ALA A 94 3.75 -18.32 -11.36
CA ALA A 94 3.39 -17.29 -10.39
C ALA A 94 3.15 -15.91 -11.03
N GLY A 95 3.81 -15.61 -12.16
CA GLY A 95 3.57 -14.38 -12.93
C GLY A 95 2.18 -14.28 -13.52
N TYR A 96 1.57 -15.41 -13.88
CA TYR A 96 0.19 -15.47 -14.41
C TYR A 96 -0.83 -14.96 -13.37
N PHE A 97 -0.59 -15.20 -12.10
CA PHE A 97 -1.42 -14.76 -10.98
C PHE A 97 -1.07 -13.34 -10.49
N SER A 98 -0.44 -12.53 -11.31
CA SER A 98 -0.13 -11.14 -11.02
C SER A 98 -1.11 -10.20 -11.74
N PHE A 99 -1.68 -9.24 -11.01
CA PHE A 99 -2.47 -8.18 -11.63
C PHE A 99 -1.62 -7.10 -12.32
N ASN A 100 -0.28 -7.14 -12.16
CA ASN A 100 0.66 -6.18 -12.76
C ASN A 100 1.25 -6.66 -14.10
N THR A 101 1.27 -7.98 -14.34
CA THR A 101 1.84 -8.58 -15.55
C THR A 101 0.76 -9.13 -16.45
N GLU A 102 1.05 -9.23 -17.74
CA GLU A 102 0.17 -9.90 -18.70
C GLU A 102 0.06 -11.39 -18.42
N GLY A 103 -1.12 -11.95 -18.70
CA GLY A 103 -1.43 -13.35 -18.47
C GLY A 103 -2.84 -13.50 -17.90
N GLY A 104 -2.95 -13.70 -16.58
CA GLY A 104 -4.25 -13.88 -15.92
C GLY A 104 -4.98 -12.60 -15.53
N ARG A 105 -4.35 -11.42 -15.64
CA ARG A 105 -5.03 -10.15 -15.33
C ARG A 105 -6.13 -9.83 -16.35
N CYS A 106 -7.14 -9.08 -15.92
CA CYS A 106 -8.14 -8.52 -16.82
C CYS A 106 -7.47 -7.64 -17.88
N GLU A 107 -7.80 -7.84 -19.15
CA GLU A 107 -7.20 -7.10 -20.25
C GLU A 107 -7.76 -5.69 -20.37
N GLU A 108 -9.03 -5.50 -20.08
CA GLU A 108 -9.71 -4.22 -20.18
C GLU A 108 -9.15 -3.19 -19.17
N CYS A 109 -9.20 -3.50 -17.88
CA CYS A 109 -8.66 -2.62 -16.85
C CYS A 109 -7.17 -2.83 -16.58
N LYS A 110 -6.52 -3.76 -17.29
CA LYS A 110 -5.09 -4.10 -17.11
C LYS A 110 -4.70 -4.44 -15.68
N GLY A 111 -5.65 -4.98 -14.91
CA GLY A 111 -5.46 -5.38 -13.53
C GLY A 111 -5.77 -4.30 -12.49
N ASP A 112 -6.27 -3.14 -12.88
CA ASP A 112 -6.64 -2.06 -11.96
C ASP A 112 -7.99 -2.30 -11.26
N GLY A 113 -8.87 -3.09 -11.88
CA GLY A 113 -10.22 -3.35 -11.38
C GLY A 113 -11.20 -2.23 -11.70
N THR A 114 -10.68 -1.07 -12.09
CA THR A 114 -11.45 0.13 -12.43
C THR A 114 -10.98 0.72 -13.75
N VAL A 115 -11.84 1.49 -14.39
CA VAL A 115 -11.54 2.28 -15.58
C VAL A 115 -11.75 3.75 -15.25
N THR A 116 -10.73 4.57 -15.52
CA THR A 116 -10.80 6.01 -15.30
C THR A 116 -11.19 6.71 -16.59
N VAL A 117 -12.26 7.49 -16.54
CA VAL A 117 -12.68 8.36 -17.64
C VAL A 117 -12.21 9.76 -17.31
N GLU A 118 -11.22 10.23 -18.07
CA GLU A 118 -10.65 11.57 -17.89
C GLU A 118 -11.65 12.63 -18.41
N MET A 119 -11.89 13.64 -17.61
CA MET A 119 -12.77 14.76 -17.94
C MET A 119 -11.99 16.06 -18.01
N GLN A 120 -12.10 16.78 -19.14
CA GLN A 120 -11.30 17.99 -19.40
C GLN A 120 -11.53 19.15 -18.41
N PHE A 121 -12.71 19.23 -17.78
CA PHE A 121 -13.07 20.35 -16.91
C PHE A 121 -13.67 19.94 -15.55
N MET A 122 -13.68 18.65 -15.24
CA MET A 122 -14.20 18.10 -13.98
C MET A 122 -13.24 17.06 -13.45
N ALA A 123 -13.47 16.61 -12.20
CA ALA A 123 -12.72 15.49 -11.65
C ALA A 123 -12.95 14.22 -12.48
N ASP A 124 -11.91 13.43 -12.67
CA ASP A 124 -11.96 12.15 -13.36
C ASP A 124 -13.00 11.23 -12.72
N LEU A 125 -13.74 10.53 -13.56
CA LEU A 125 -14.73 9.55 -13.12
C LEU A 125 -14.07 8.16 -13.08
N VAL A 126 -14.06 7.53 -11.92
CA VAL A 126 -13.55 6.18 -11.73
C VAL A 126 -14.73 5.21 -11.67
N LEU A 127 -14.81 4.32 -12.64
CA LEU A 127 -15.88 3.33 -12.77
C LEU A 127 -15.32 1.92 -12.50
N GLU A 128 -16.13 1.04 -11.95
CA GLU A 128 -15.80 -0.37 -11.86
C GLU A 128 -15.66 -0.98 -13.27
N CYS A 129 -14.66 -1.81 -13.49
CA CYS A 129 -14.46 -2.48 -14.78
C CYS A 129 -15.60 -3.46 -15.04
N GLU A 130 -16.34 -3.28 -16.14
CA GLU A 130 -17.48 -4.12 -16.51
C GLU A 130 -17.09 -5.57 -16.81
N SER A 131 -15.87 -5.80 -17.31
CA SER A 131 -15.40 -7.13 -17.67
C SER A 131 -15.03 -7.99 -16.45
N CYS A 132 -14.38 -7.43 -15.45
CA CYS A 132 -13.92 -8.18 -14.28
C CYS A 132 -14.67 -7.86 -12.98
N HIS A 133 -15.59 -6.90 -12.98
CA HIS A 133 -16.35 -6.49 -11.80
C HIS A 133 -15.44 -6.27 -10.58
N GLY A 134 -14.42 -5.42 -10.76
CA GLY A 134 -13.45 -5.09 -9.70
C GLY A 134 -12.46 -6.19 -9.33
N LYS A 135 -12.62 -7.41 -9.85
CA LYS A 135 -11.80 -8.58 -9.46
C LYS A 135 -10.38 -8.59 -10.01
N ARG A 136 -10.06 -7.72 -10.95
CA ARG A 136 -8.71 -7.53 -11.53
C ARG A 136 -8.17 -8.66 -12.42
N PHE A 137 -8.78 -9.84 -12.39
CA PHE A 137 -8.38 -11.04 -13.13
C PHE A 137 -9.43 -11.49 -14.12
N LYS A 138 -9.01 -12.30 -15.10
CA LYS A 138 -9.90 -13.01 -16.01
C LYS A 138 -10.72 -14.06 -15.24
N SER A 139 -11.89 -14.42 -15.76
CA SER A 139 -12.76 -15.43 -15.15
C SER A 139 -12.07 -16.80 -15.01
N ASP A 140 -11.33 -17.22 -16.03
CA ASP A 140 -10.58 -18.49 -16.01
C ASP A 140 -9.48 -18.51 -14.94
N THR A 141 -8.85 -17.36 -14.63
CA THR A 141 -7.90 -17.24 -13.53
C THR A 141 -8.59 -17.40 -12.18
N LEU A 142 -9.77 -16.80 -12.01
CA LEU A 142 -10.56 -16.86 -10.78
C LEU A 142 -11.14 -18.26 -10.50
N GLU A 143 -11.26 -19.13 -11.52
CA GLU A 143 -11.65 -20.53 -11.35
C GLU A 143 -10.59 -21.38 -10.64
N LYS A 144 -9.32 -20.94 -10.64
CA LYS A 144 -8.23 -21.61 -9.92
C LYS A 144 -8.34 -21.27 -8.45
N LYS A 145 -8.80 -22.22 -7.65
CA LYS A 145 -9.07 -22.03 -6.24
C LYS A 145 -8.05 -22.73 -5.36
N PHE A 146 -7.75 -22.10 -4.24
CA PHE A 146 -7.08 -22.70 -3.11
C PHE A 146 -8.01 -22.66 -1.89
N GLN A 147 -8.34 -23.82 -1.32
CA GLN A 147 -9.32 -23.94 -0.21
C GLN A 147 -10.63 -23.17 -0.51
N ASP A 148 -11.19 -23.38 -1.70
CA ASP A 148 -12.42 -22.72 -2.20
C ASP A 148 -12.35 -21.20 -2.36
N LYS A 149 -11.18 -20.58 -2.21
CA LYS A 149 -10.94 -19.14 -2.43
C LYS A 149 -10.20 -18.93 -3.73
N SER A 150 -10.67 -17.95 -4.52
CA SER A 150 -9.94 -17.42 -5.68
C SER A 150 -8.85 -16.43 -5.24
N ILE A 151 -7.92 -16.18 -6.17
CA ILE A 151 -6.90 -15.15 -5.99
C ILE A 151 -7.55 -13.77 -5.91
#